data_861e445df4b9d8a047a039164ad91b94
#
_entry.id   861e445df4b9d8a047a039164ad91b94
#
_cell.length_a   1.000
_cell.length_b   1.000
_cell.length_c   1.000
_cell.angle_alpha   90.00
_cell.angle_beta   90.00
_cell.angle_gamma   90.00
#
_symmetry.space_group_name_H-M   'P 1'
#
loop_
_entity.id
_entity.type
_entity.pdbx_description
1 polymer ?
#
loop_
_entity_poly.entity_id
_entity_poly.type
_entity_poly.pdbx_seq_one_letter_code
_entity_poly.pdbx_strand_id
1 'polypeptide(L)'
;MKILHIANFGFNKQGAHFYCTDRKISAGLVENGHFVYDFSFRDMARMGTIFKTKKLGASWANKEILKIVNNLEPDLVLIGHSDLMSPEVLKQIKQQYPETKIAFWYVDPLYLEHKLDFIRAFSPY
;
A
#
# COMPACT_ATOMS: atom_id res chain seq x y z
N MET A 1 -12.63 -3.04 12.24
CA MET A 1 -11.62 -1.99 11.96
C MET A 1 -11.77 -1.46 10.54
N LYS A 2 -11.41 -0.22 10.31
CA LYS A 2 -11.20 0.37 8.96
C LYS A 2 -9.75 0.12 8.55
N ILE A 3 -9.52 -0.59 7.46
CA ILE A 3 -8.20 -0.99 7.00
C ILE A 3 -7.93 -0.38 5.63
N LEU A 4 -6.84 0.36 5.48
CA LEU A 4 -6.30 0.75 4.19
C LEU A 4 -5.24 -0.28 3.78
N HIS A 5 -5.55 -1.09 2.76
CA HIS A 5 -4.61 -2.08 2.24
C HIS A 5 -3.92 -1.55 0.98
N ILE A 6 -2.65 -1.21 1.12
CA ILE A 6 -1.80 -0.68 0.05
C ILE A 6 -0.96 -1.82 -0.52
N ALA A 7 -1.25 -2.23 -1.75
CA ALA A 7 -0.56 -3.36 -2.37
C ALA A 7 -0.62 -3.29 -3.91
N ASN A 8 -0.43 -4.40 -4.59
CA ASN A 8 -0.45 -4.46 -6.05
C ASN A 8 -1.59 -5.37 -6.55
N PHE A 9 -2.78 -4.83 -6.66
CA PHE A 9 -3.98 -5.59 -7.04
C PHE A 9 -4.12 -5.86 -8.55
N GLY A 10 -3.32 -5.19 -9.38
CA GLY A 10 -3.31 -5.40 -10.82
C GLY A 10 -4.65 -5.06 -11.49
N PHE A 11 -5.26 -3.93 -11.15
CA PHE A 11 -6.53 -3.47 -11.74
C PHE A 11 -6.45 -3.32 -13.26
N ASN A 12 -5.26 -2.94 -13.77
CA ASN A 12 -4.99 -2.81 -15.19
C ASN A 12 -4.87 -4.16 -15.94
N LYS A 13 -4.97 -5.29 -15.25
CA LYS A 13 -4.86 -6.64 -15.80
C LYS A 13 -6.21 -7.26 -16.17
N GLN A 14 -7.29 -6.48 -16.16
CA GLN A 14 -8.61 -6.91 -16.61
C GLN A 14 -9.07 -8.25 -16.05
N GLY A 15 -8.80 -8.49 -14.75
CA GLY A 15 -9.17 -9.72 -14.07
C GLY A 15 -8.11 -10.82 -14.04
N ALA A 16 -7.04 -10.75 -14.84
CA ALA A 16 -5.99 -11.77 -14.84
C ALA A 16 -5.28 -11.96 -13.48
N HIS A 17 -5.35 -10.97 -12.59
CA HIS A 17 -4.80 -11.03 -11.23
C HIS A 17 -5.89 -11.24 -10.16
N PHE A 18 -7.05 -11.78 -10.52
CA PHE A 18 -8.15 -11.99 -9.57
C PHE A 18 -7.78 -12.86 -8.36
N TYR A 19 -6.80 -13.73 -8.49
CA TYR A 19 -6.38 -14.68 -7.47
C TYR A 19 -4.99 -14.39 -6.89
N CYS A 20 -4.56 -13.13 -6.88
CA CYS A 20 -3.28 -12.76 -6.27
C CYS A 20 -3.36 -12.76 -4.72
N THR A 21 -2.21 -12.85 -4.07
CA THR A 21 -2.10 -12.89 -2.61
C THR A 21 -2.73 -11.66 -1.95
N ASP A 22 -2.51 -10.48 -2.51
CA ASP A 22 -3.08 -9.22 -2.00
C ASP A 22 -4.61 -9.28 -1.93
N ARG A 23 -5.27 -9.80 -2.96
CA ARG A 23 -6.73 -9.96 -2.96
C ARG A 23 -7.23 -10.99 -1.96
N LYS A 24 -6.50 -12.10 -1.77
CA LYS A 24 -6.84 -13.10 -0.76
C LYS A 24 -6.77 -12.53 0.64
N ILE A 25 -5.76 -11.72 0.92
CA ILE A 25 -5.61 -11.03 2.20
C ILE A 25 -6.80 -10.08 2.43
N SER A 26 -7.13 -9.23 1.45
CA SER A 26 -8.30 -8.35 1.54
C SER A 26 -9.59 -9.12 1.76
N ALA A 27 -9.82 -10.19 1.01
CA ALA A 27 -11.01 -11.03 1.16
C ALA A 27 -11.09 -11.62 2.58
N GLY A 28 -10.00 -12.20 3.09
CA GLY A 28 -9.97 -12.75 4.44
C GLY A 28 -10.21 -11.70 5.53
N LEU A 29 -9.73 -10.46 5.35
CA LEU A 29 -10.00 -9.36 6.26
C LEU A 29 -11.48 -8.97 6.24
N VAL A 30 -12.11 -8.91 5.06
CA VAL A 30 -13.55 -8.64 4.93
C VAL A 30 -14.38 -9.76 5.56
N GLU A 31 -14.03 -11.03 5.34
CA GLU A 31 -14.68 -12.20 5.95
C GLU A 31 -14.60 -12.16 7.48
N ASN A 32 -13.53 -11.58 8.04
CA ASN A 32 -13.38 -11.35 9.48
C ASN A 32 -14.11 -10.08 9.99
N GLY A 33 -14.97 -9.47 9.18
CA GLY A 33 -15.81 -8.36 9.58
C GLY A 33 -15.13 -6.99 9.58
N HIS A 34 -14.02 -6.83 8.84
CA HIS A 34 -13.35 -5.55 8.69
C HIS A 34 -13.81 -4.81 7.43
N PHE A 35 -13.83 -3.48 7.50
CA PHE A 35 -13.93 -2.65 6.30
C PHE A 35 -12.53 -2.55 5.67
N VAL A 36 -12.38 -2.89 4.40
CA VAL A 36 -11.11 -2.85 3.69
C VAL A 36 -11.21 -1.94 2.47
N TYR A 37 -10.32 -0.96 2.40
CA TYR A 37 -10.13 -0.12 1.22
C TYR A 37 -8.84 -0.54 0.51
N ASP A 38 -8.97 -1.13 -0.68
CA ASP A 38 -7.85 -1.58 -1.50
C ASP A 38 -7.26 -0.43 -2.32
N PHE A 39 -5.97 -0.14 -2.14
CA PHE A 39 -5.22 0.84 -2.92
C PHE A 39 -4.13 0.15 -3.74
N SER A 40 -4.32 0.06 -5.06
CA SER A 40 -3.33 -0.52 -5.97
C SER A 40 -2.25 0.50 -6.34
N PHE A 41 -1.14 0.52 -5.59
CA PHE A 41 -0.11 1.56 -5.73
C PHE A 41 0.43 1.68 -7.16
N ARG A 42 0.81 0.55 -7.78
CA ARG A 42 1.39 0.55 -9.13
C ARG A 42 0.41 0.99 -10.20
N ASP A 43 -0.86 0.64 -10.06
CA ASP A 43 -1.90 1.05 -11.01
C ASP A 43 -2.18 2.54 -10.87
N MET A 44 -2.32 3.03 -9.64
CA MET A 44 -2.50 4.45 -9.36
C MET A 44 -1.31 5.26 -9.85
N ALA A 45 -0.07 4.82 -9.61
CA ALA A 45 1.11 5.49 -10.12
C ALA A 45 1.12 5.60 -11.66
N ARG A 46 0.64 4.57 -12.38
CA ARG A 46 0.51 4.64 -13.85
C ARG A 46 -0.56 5.64 -14.29
N MET A 47 -1.68 5.74 -13.56
CA MET A 47 -2.74 6.69 -13.87
C MET A 47 -2.32 8.14 -13.63
N GLY A 48 -1.42 8.39 -12.70
CA GLY A 48 -0.93 9.71 -12.34
C GLY A 48 -0.02 10.38 -13.38
N THR A 49 0.28 9.72 -14.50
CA THR A 49 1.12 10.31 -15.56
C THR A 49 0.58 10.00 -16.95
N ILE A 50 0.77 10.97 -17.88
CA ILE A 50 0.44 10.82 -19.30
C ILE A 50 1.19 9.63 -19.91
N PHE A 51 2.44 9.42 -19.51
CA PHE A 51 3.29 8.33 -19.99
C PHE A 51 2.96 6.97 -19.38
N LYS A 52 2.01 6.91 -18.43
CA LYS A 52 1.58 5.68 -17.73
C LYS A 52 2.74 4.88 -17.14
N THR A 53 3.82 5.57 -16.71
CA THR A 53 4.97 4.93 -16.06
C THR A 53 4.84 5.00 -14.55
N LYS A 54 5.04 3.86 -13.88
CA LYS A 54 4.91 3.78 -12.43
C LYS A 54 5.92 4.65 -11.66
N LYS A 55 7.15 4.82 -12.19
CA LYS A 55 8.19 5.64 -11.54
C LYS A 55 7.83 7.13 -11.52
N LEU A 56 7.36 7.68 -12.65
CA LEU A 56 6.98 9.09 -12.73
C LEU A 56 5.71 9.40 -11.91
N GLY A 57 4.80 8.44 -11.79
CA GLY A 57 3.56 8.60 -11.04
C GLY A 57 3.66 8.28 -9.55
N ALA A 58 4.80 7.80 -9.06
CA ALA A 58 4.95 7.43 -7.65
C ALA A 58 4.66 8.60 -6.69
N SER A 59 5.15 9.80 -7.01
CA SER A 59 4.90 11.00 -6.20
C SER A 59 3.41 11.33 -6.11
N TRP A 60 2.69 11.20 -7.22
CA TRP A 60 1.25 11.42 -7.25
C TRP A 60 0.51 10.34 -6.43
N ALA A 61 0.86 9.06 -6.60
CA ALA A 61 0.26 7.96 -5.84
C ALA A 61 0.49 8.11 -4.32
N ASN A 62 1.67 8.57 -3.91
CA ASN A 62 1.96 8.87 -2.50
C ASN A 62 1.04 9.97 -1.94
N LYS A 63 0.76 11.02 -2.72
CA LYS A 63 -0.19 12.07 -2.32
C LYS A 63 -1.63 11.54 -2.23
N GLU A 64 -2.04 10.65 -3.13
CA GLU A 64 -3.37 10.05 -3.08
C GLU A 64 -3.57 9.18 -1.83
N ILE A 65 -2.53 8.46 -1.37
CA ILE A 65 -2.59 7.74 -0.09
C ILE A 65 -2.94 8.68 1.06
N LEU A 66 -2.28 9.82 1.16
CA LEU A 66 -2.55 10.80 2.24
C LEU A 66 -3.98 11.34 2.19
N LYS A 67 -4.52 11.59 0.99
CA LYS A 67 -5.94 11.99 0.84
C LYS A 67 -6.89 10.89 1.32
N ILE A 68 -6.60 9.64 0.97
CA ILE A 68 -7.42 8.50 1.38
C ILE A 68 -7.34 8.33 2.91
N VAL A 69 -6.16 8.45 3.49
CA VAL A 69 -5.99 8.40 4.96
C VAL A 69 -6.80 9.49 5.64
N ASN A 70 -6.77 10.74 5.13
CA ASN A 70 -7.57 11.83 5.66
C ASN A 70 -9.08 11.59 5.60
N ASN A 71 -9.57 10.93 4.54
CA ASN A 71 -10.99 10.64 4.37
C ASN A 71 -11.45 9.41 5.14
N LEU A 72 -10.60 8.39 5.21
CA LEU A 72 -10.93 7.10 5.80
C LEU A 72 -10.65 7.07 7.31
N GLU A 73 -9.61 7.78 7.75
CA GLU A 73 -9.08 7.67 9.11
C GLU A 73 -8.95 6.19 9.54
N PRO A 74 -8.03 5.44 8.90
CA PRO A 74 -7.96 4.01 9.10
C PRO A 74 -7.40 3.64 10.48
N ASP A 75 -7.91 2.57 11.07
CA ASP A 75 -7.34 1.97 12.28
C ASP A 75 -6.00 1.26 11.96
N LEU A 76 -5.90 0.73 10.73
CA LEU A 76 -4.73 0.00 10.24
C LEU A 76 -4.41 0.38 8.79
N VAL A 77 -3.15 0.70 8.53
CA VAL A 77 -2.55 0.73 7.19
C VAL A 77 -1.75 -0.55 7.01
N LEU A 78 -2.25 -1.45 6.16
CA LEU A 78 -1.58 -2.71 5.81
C LEU A 78 -0.85 -2.52 4.49
N ILE A 79 0.47 -2.76 4.49
CA ILE A 79 1.33 -2.53 3.32
C ILE A 79 1.85 -3.88 2.82
N GLY A 80 1.59 -4.16 1.54
CA GLY A 80 2.16 -5.29 0.82
C GLY A 80 3.24 -4.86 -0.17
N HIS A 81 3.20 -5.39 -1.39
CA HIS A 81 4.13 -5.06 -2.47
C HIS A 81 4.01 -3.61 -2.96
N SER A 82 4.69 -2.68 -2.32
CA SER A 82 4.64 -1.24 -2.58
C SER A 82 6.03 -0.63 -2.71
N ASP A 83 6.87 -1.22 -3.55
CA ASP A 83 8.28 -0.90 -3.79
C ASP A 83 8.59 0.55 -4.20
N LEU A 84 7.58 1.31 -4.61
CA LEU A 84 7.70 2.71 -5.00
C LEU A 84 7.07 3.69 -4.00
N MET A 85 6.51 3.18 -2.90
CA MET A 85 5.97 4.01 -1.83
C MET A 85 7.11 4.69 -1.06
N SER A 86 6.93 5.96 -0.71
CA SER A 86 7.90 6.71 0.09
C SER A 86 7.70 6.47 1.58
N PRO A 87 8.76 6.19 2.36
CA PRO A 87 8.69 6.15 3.83
C PRO A 87 8.14 7.43 4.46
N GLU A 88 8.35 8.58 3.80
CA GLU A 88 7.84 9.88 4.26
C GLU A 88 6.32 9.91 4.39
N VAL A 89 5.61 9.12 3.60
CA VAL A 89 4.14 8.97 3.71
C VAL A 89 3.78 8.36 5.06
N LEU A 90 4.50 7.34 5.51
CA LEU A 90 4.25 6.70 6.81
C LEU A 90 4.53 7.66 7.97
N LYS A 91 5.63 8.41 7.87
CA LYS A 91 5.95 9.45 8.83
C LYS A 91 4.82 10.48 8.97
N GLN A 92 4.29 10.96 7.85
CA GLN A 92 3.18 11.91 7.86
C GLN A 92 1.91 11.29 8.44
N ILE A 93 1.59 10.03 8.10
CA ILE A 93 0.45 9.30 8.68
C ILE A 93 0.60 9.22 10.20
N LYS A 94 1.77 8.81 10.70
CA LYS A 94 2.01 8.69 12.15
C LYS A 94 1.98 10.01 12.87
N GLN A 95 2.41 11.11 12.25
CA GLN A 95 2.34 12.47 12.82
C GLN A 95 0.90 12.97 12.92
N GLN A 96 0.08 12.71 11.89
CA GLN A 96 -1.28 13.19 11.82
C GLN A 96 -2.28 12.28 12.55
N TYR A 97 -2.05 10.98 12.51
CA TYR A 97 -2.89 9.91 13.08
C TYR A 97 -2.03 8.96 13.93
N PRO A 98 -1.58 9.37 15.14
CA PRO A 98 -0.65 8.57 15.95
C PRO A 98 -1.23 7.20 16.34
N GLU A 99 -2.54 7.08 16.49
CA GLU A 99 -3.24 5.82 16.84
C GLU A 99 -3.35 4.84 15.67
N THR A 100 -3.23 5.30 14.43
CA THR A 100 -3.26 4.41 13.25
C THR A 100 -2.09 3.44 13.32
N LYS A 101 -2.38 2.17 13.31
CA LYS A 101 -1.37 1.10 13.27
C LYS A 101 -0.86 0.95 11.83
N ILE A 102 0.43 0.65 11.70
CA ILE A 102 1.05 0.33 10.42
C ILE A 102 1.57 -1.09 10.50
N ALA A 103 1.17 -1.93 9.57
CA ALA A 103 1.66 -3.28 9.44
C ALA A 103 2.20 -3.51 8.03
N PHE A 104 3.25 -4.27 7.96
CA PHE A 104 3.93 -4.59 6.72
C PHE A 104 4.02 -6.11 6.56
N TRP A 105 3.57 -6.66 5.44
CA TRP A 105 3.75 -8.06 5.11
C TRP A 105 4.64 -8.23 3.90
N TYR A 106 5.48 -9.24 3.93
CA TYR A 106 6.54 -9.43 2.95
C TYR A 106 6.75 -10.92 2.68
N VAL A 107 6.88 -11.29 1.42
CA VAL A 107 7.02 -12.69 0.99
C VAL A 107 8.30 -12.97 0.19
N ASP A 108 9.04 -11.92 -0.20
CA ASP A 108 10.29 -12.11 -0.92
C ASP A 108 11.41 -12.58 0.01
N PRO A 109 12.42 -13.29 -0.49
CA PRO A 109 13.55 -13.73 0.31
C PRO A 109 14.32 -12.58 0.94
N LEU A 110 14.56 -12.64 2.26
CA LEU A 110 15.23 -11.58 3.01
C LEU A 110 16.77 -11.58 2.89
N TYR A 111 17.36 -12.56 2.23
CA TYR A 111 18.81 -12.60 1.99
C TYR A 111 19.28 -11.66 0.87
N LEU A 112 18.35 -10.99 0.17
CA LEU A 112 18.69 -10.02 -0.86
C LEU A 112 18.84 -8.62 -0.23
N GLU A 113 20.05 -8.07 -0.23
CA GLU A 113 20.38 -6.78 0.42
C GLU A 113 19.43 -5.63 0.05
N HIS A 114 19.12 -5.44 -1.24
CA HIS A 114 18.21 -4.39 -1.69
C HIS A 114 16.78 -4.53 -1.13
N LYS A 115 16.41 -5.72 -0.67
CA LYS A 115 15.12 -5.98 -0.01
C LYS A 115 15.19 -5.61 1.47
N LEU A 116 16.31 -5.87 2.12
CA LEU A 116 16.55 -5.45 3.49
C LEU A 116 16.55 -3.93 3.62
N ASP A 117 17.14 -3.20 2.69
CA ASP A 117 17.14 -1.74 2.70
C ASP A 117 15.74 -1.16 2.63
N PHE A 118 14.86 -1.76 1.81
CA PHE A 118 13.46 -1.38 1.76
C PHE A 118 12.76 -1.61 3.12
N ILE A 119 12.93 -2.78 3.74
CA ILE A 119 12.35 -3.09 5.04
C ILE A 119 12.88 -2.13 6.12
N ARG A 120 14.20 -1.88 6.17
CA ARG A 120 14.82 -0.94 7.11
C ARG A 120 14.27 0.47 6.99
N ALA A 121 13.98 0.94 5.77
CA ALA A 121 13.41 2.26 5.54
C ALA A 121 11.99 2.41 6.11
N PHE A 122 11.21 1.32 6.19
CA PHE A 122 9.83 1.32 6.66
C PHE A 122 9.69 0.91 8.14
N SER A 123 10.67 0.19 8.69
CA SER A 123 10.60 -0.36 10.06
C SER A 123 10.50 0.66 11.21
N PRO A 124 10.89 1.96 11.07
CA PRO A 124 10.73 2.93 12.15
C PRO A 124 9.29 3.37 12.39
N TYR A 125 8.34 3.05 11.51
CA TYR A 125 6.95 3.51 11.55
C TYR A 125 5.99 2.37 11.88
#